data_03b40a5b0d8b54ef2bb95a5229426a4f
#
_entry.id   03b40a5b0d8b54ef2bb95a5229426a4f
#
_cell.length_a   1.000
_cell.length_b   1.000
_cell.length_c   1.000
_cell.angle_alpha   90.00
_cell.angle_beta   90.00
_cell.angle_gamma   90.00
#
_symmetry.space_group_name_H-M   'P 1'
#
loop_
_entity.id
_entity.type
_entity.pdbx_description
1 polymer ?
#
loop_
_entity_poly.entity_id
_entity_poly.type
_entity_poly.pdbx_seq_one_letter_code
_entity_poly.pdbx_strand_id
1 'polypeptide(L)'
;VNEEFAPQIERLTGISIDAAHRYGRPMGPQPAESVLVCYGGDGTLLDGIHRLGGAEIPVIGINSGHLGFLTSVPRNGCIGDVFELIAAGKLECQPRSMLEVTGDFGDGISTRYAVNEVVIQRQGAGMISVETYVNDQMVATYHGDGLIVSTPTGSTAYSLSVGGPVVAPQCACLVLSPVAPHNLTMRPIVIPSSSDVRLKVHARHAEISIATDNETCPIPEGAEFRVRLASRRFFLAVPHNISFYDTLRKKMMWGVDIRS
;
A
#
# COMPACT_ATOMS: atom_id res chain seq x y z
N VAL A 1 -7.29 -9.66 -15.08
CA VAL A 1 -7.31 -11.14 -15.05
C VAL A 1 -6.34 -11.62 -16.12
N ASN A 2 -5.51 -12.60 -15.80
CA ASN A 2 -4.69 -13.26 -16.79
C ASN A 2 -5.65 -13.92 -17.83
N GLU A 3 -5.41 -13.71 -19.13
CA GLU A 3 -6.27 -14.22 -20.22
C GLU A 3 -6.49 -15.75 -20.13
N GLU A 4 -5.56 -16.46 -19.49
CA GLU A 4 -5.63 -17.91 -19.24
C GLU A 4 -6.77 -18.30 -18.28
N PHE A 5 -7.16 -17.44 -17.33
CA PHE A 5 -8.16 -17.74 -16.30
C PHE A 5 -9.56 -17.21 -16.63
N ALA A 6 -9.68 -16.21 -17.49
CA ALA A 6 -10.97 -15.61 -17.85
C ALA A 6 -12.02 -16.66 -18.30
N PRO A 7 -11.70 -17.61 -19.22
CA PRO A 7 -12.67 -18.62 -19.63
C PRO A 7 -13.10 -19.60 -18.53
N GLN A 8 -12.20 -19.86 -17.57
CA GLN A 8 -12.52 -20.73 -16.43
C GLN A 8 -13.48 -20.05 -15.47
N ILE A 9 -13.26 -18.77 -15.21
CA ILE A 9 -14.09 -17.95 -14.34
C ILE A 9 -15.49 -17.78 -14.94
N GLU A 10 -15.60 -17.46 -16.23
CA GLU A 10 -16.88 -17.33 -16.94
C GLU A 10 -17.69 -18.64 -16.89
N ARG A 11 -17.00 -19.77 -17.07
CA ARG A 11 -17.64 -21.10 -17.01
C ARG A 11 -18.17 -21.44 -15.61
N LEU A 12 -17.42 -21.06 -14.55
CA LEU A 12 -17.77 -21.38 -13.17
C LEU A 12 -18.82 -20.45 -12.58
N THR A 13 -18.85 -19.20 -13.02
CA THR A 13 -19.70 -18.17 -12.38
C THR A 13 -20.86 -17.75 -13.25
N GLY A 14 -20.84 -18.01 -14.56
CA GLY A 14 -21.76 -17.43 -15.53
C GLY A 14 -21.59 -15.91 -15.70
N ILE A 15 -20.59 -15.31 -15.08
CA ILE A 15 -20.30 -13.89 -15.15
C ILE A 15 -19.35 -13.66 -16.33
N SER A 16 -19.78 -12.81 -17.28
CA SER A 16 -18.88 -12.38 -18.36
C SER A 16 -17.75 -11.53 -17.79
N ILE A 17 -16.52 -11.93 -18.09
CA ILE A 17 -15.34 -11.17 -17.70
C ILE A 17 -14.93 -10.28 -18.86
N ASP A 18 -14.96 -8.98 -18.62
CA ASP A 18 -14.36 -8.03 -19.55
C ASP A 18 -12.83 -8.19 -19.52
N ALA A 19 -12.32 -9.07 -20.40
CA ALA A 19 -10.89 -9.32 -20.60
C ALA A 19 -10.14 -8.10 -21.18
N ALA A 20 -10.85 -7.01 -21.53
CA ALA A 20 -10.27 -5.81 -22.12
C ALA A 20 -9.49 -4.94 -21.14
N HIS A 21 -9.49 -5.24 -19.84
CA HIS A 21 -8.69 -4.55 -18.85
C HIS A 21 -7.22 -5.01 -18.90
N ARG A 22 -6.58 -4.70 -20.03
CA ARG A 22 -5.13 -4.89 -20.17
C ARG A 22 -4.38 -4.01 -19.18
N TYR A 23 -3.29 -4.55 -18.65
CA TYR A 23 -2.34 -3.84 -17.82
C TYR A 23 -2.06 -2.43 -18.37
N GLY A 24 -2.22 -1.37 -17.55
CA GLY A 24 -1.92 0.02 -17.93
C GLY A 24 -3.09 0.90 -18.35
N ARG A 25 -4.34 0.43 -18.41
CA ARG A 25 -5.50 1.29 -18.70
C ARG A 25 -6.36 1.55 -17.46
N PRO A 26 -6.85 2.78 -17.25
CA PRO A 26 -7.85 3.04 -16.23
C PRO A 26 -9.09 2.19 -16.47
N MET A 27 -9.72 1.71 -15.41
CA MET A 27 -11.02 1.05 -15.51
C MET A 27 -12.10 2.09 -15.81
N GLY A 28 -12.97 1.78 -16.76
CA GLY A 28 -14.18 2.55 -17.00
C GLY A 28 -15.18 2.42 -15.83
N PRO A 29 -16.37 3.06 -15.95
CA PRO A 29 -17.43 2.91 -14.97
C PRO A 29 -17.78 1.44 -14.73
N GLN A 30 -17.89 1.02 -13.47
CA GLN A 30 -18.17 -0.36 -13.07
C GLN A 30 -19.61 -0.48 -12.52
N PRO A 31 -20.26 -1.64 -12.68
CA PRO A 31 -21.55 -1.91 -12.02
C PRO A 31 -21.43 -1.83 -10.50
N ALA A 32 -22.51 -1.48 -9.82
CA ALA A 32 -22.54 -1.29 -8.37
C ALA A 32 -22.17 -2.54 -7.55
N GLU A 33 -22.34 -3.74 -8.13
CA GLU A 33 -22.05 -5.04 -7.50
C GLU A 33 -20.73 -5.65 -8.01
N SER A 34 -19.77 -4.82 -8.37
CA SER A 34 -18.48 -5.28 -8.90
C SER A 34 -17.51 -5.68 -7.78
N VAL A 35 -16.66 -6.66 -8.06
CA VAL A 35 -15.50 -7.02 -7.25
C VAL A 35 -14.27 -7.08 -8.15
N LEU A 36 -13.19 -6.41 -7.75
CA LEU A 36 -11.93 -6.52 -8.46
C LEU A 36 -11.15 -7.74 -7.95
N VAL A 37 -10.82 -8.65 -8.85
CA VAL A 37 -9.98 -9.82 -8.53
C VAL A 37 -8.57 -9.59 -9.06
N CYS A 38 -7.59 -9.56 -8.17
CA CYS A 38 -6.17 -9.44 -8.49
C CYS A 38 -5.48 -10.81 -8.31
N TYR A 39 -4.83 -11.30 -9.37
CA TYR A 39 -4.03 -12.52 -9.31
C TYR A 39 -2.55 -12.16 -9.41
N GLY A 40 -1.80 -12.36 -8.32
CA GLY A 40 -0.40 -11.96 -8.23
C GLY A 40 0.08 -11.81 -6.80
N GLY A 41 1.05 -10.94 -6.59
CA GLY A 41 1.51 -10.50 -5.27
C GLY A 41 0.81 -9.22 -4.81
N ASP A 42 1.23 -8.72 -3.64
CA ASP A 42 0.69 -7.48 -3.06
C ASP A 42 0.85 -6.28 -4.02
N GLY A 43 1.97 -6.20 -4.77
CA GLY A 43 2.18 -5.17 -5.80
C GLY A 43 1.12 -5.17 -6.91
N THR A 44 0.70 -6.35 -7.38
CA THR A 44 -0.39 -6.47 -8.37
C THR A 44 -1.72 -5.96 -7.82
N LEU A 45 -1.97 -6.18 -6.54
CA LEU A 45 -3.17 -5.68 -5.88
C LEU A 45 -3.12 -4.16 -5.74
N LEU A 46 -1.97 -3.58 -5.37
CA LEU A 46 -1.77 -2.12 -5.32
C LEU A 46 -2.05 -1.48 -6.69
N ASP A 47 -1.49 -2.02 -7.77
CA ASP A 47 -1.76 -1.56 -9.13
C ASP A 47 -3.26 -1.62 -9.48
N GLY A 48 -3.95 -2.68 -9.02
CA GLY A 48 -5.39 -2.83 -9.18
C GLY A 48 -6.16 -1.71 -8.47
N ILE A 49 -5.81 -1.40 -7.23
CA ILE A 49 -6.45 -0.34 -6.43
C ILE A 49 -6.24 1.03 -7.09
N HIS A 50 -5.02 1.32 -7.55
CA HIS A 50 -4.74 2.60 -8.23
C HIS A 50 -5.58 2.78 -9.50
N ARG A 51 -5.81 1.70 -10.27
CA ARG A 51 -6.65 1.71 -11.47
C ARG A 51 -8.13 1.97 -11.19
N LEU A 52 -8.63 1.65 -9.99
CA LEU A 52 -10.00 1.97 -9.61
C LEU A 52 -10.26 3.47 -9.54
N GLY A 53 -9.18 4.30 -9.50
CA GLY A 53 -9.32 5.76 -9.53
C GLY A 53 -10.11 6.35 -8.37
N GLY A 54 -10.28 5.60 -7.27
CA GLY A 54 -11.07 6.00 -6.11
C GLY A 54 -12.48 5.40 -6.06
N ALA A 55 -12.84 4.53 -6.99
CA ALA A 55 -14.09 3.77 -6.88
C ALA A 55 -14.01 2.83 -5.66
N GLU A 56 -15.05 2.83 -4.83
CA GLU A 56 -15.12 2.00 -3.62
C GLU A 56 -15.59 0.57 -3.96
N ILE A 57 -14.82 -0.10 -4.82
CA ILE A 57 -15.08 -1.48 -5.25
C ILE A 57 -14.24 -2.41 -4.37
N PRO A 58 -14.82 -3.47 -3.77
CA PRO A 58 -14.06 -4.46 -3.04
C PRO A 58 -12.99 -5.13 -3.92
N VAL A 59 -11.79 -5.30 -3.35
CA VAL A 59 -10.65 -5.89 -4.04
C VAL A 59 -10.26 -7.18 -3.32
N ILE A 60 -10.18 -8.29 -4.04
CA ILE A 60 -9.68 -9.56 -3.51
C ILE A 60 -8.35 -9.93 -4.18
N GLY A 61 -7.37 -10.30 -3.37
CA GLY A 61 -6.06 -10.73 -3.84
C GLY A 61 -5.88 -12.24 -3.76
N ILE A 62 -5.65 -12.88 -4.91
CA ILE A 62 -5.27 -14.28 -5.01
C ILE A 62 -3.77 -14.35 -5.22
N ASN A 63 -3.07 -15.01 -4.32
CA ASN A 63 -1.63 -15.14 -4.36
C ASN A 63 -1.18 -16.08 -5.46
N SER A 64 -0.20 -15.65 -6.28
CA SER A 64 0.37 -16.49 -7.37
C SER A 64 1.64 -17.24 -6.94
N GLY A 65 2.19 -16.96 -5.77
CA GLY A 65 3.45 -17.54 -5.30
C GLY A 65 3.60 -17.47 -3.78
N HIS A 66 4.33 -16.46 -3.29
CA HIS A 66 4.52 -16.26 -1.86
C HIS A 66 3.34 -15.50 -1.22
N LEU A 67 2.84 -15.98 -0.11
CA LEU A 67 1.75 -15.36 0.65
C LEU A 67 2.02 -13.88 0.91
N GLY A 68 1.10 -13.01 0.50
CA GLY A 68 1.11 -11.57 0.77
C GLY A 68 0.30 -11.20 2.01
N PHE A 69 0.41 -9.95 2.45
CA PHE A 69 -0.47 -9.40 3.48
C PHE A 69 -1.80 -8.92 2.90
N LEU A 70 -1.80 -8.50 1.64
CA LEU A 70 -2.99 -8.10 0.90
C LEU A 70 -3.55 -9.24 0.05
N THR A 71 -2.68 -10.09 -0.50
CA THR A 71 -3.04 -11.27 -1.28
C THR A 71 -3.09 -12.50 -0.37
N SER A 72 -4.13 -12.58 0.46
CA SER A 72 -4.27 -13.59 1.52
C SER A 72 -4.88 -14.91 1.05
N VAL A 73 -5.48 -14.96 -0.13
CA VAL A 73 -6.05 -16.19 -0.70
C VAL A 73 -4.92 -17.01 -1.35
N PRO A 74 -4.63 -18.24 -0.87
CA PRO A 74 -3.54 -19.03 -1.41
C PRO A 74 -3.87 -19.59 -2.81
N ARG A 75 -2.84 -19.74 -3.66
CA ARG A 75 -2.95 -20.31 -5.02
C ARG A 75 -3.59 -21.72 -5.05
N ASN A 76 -3.36 -22.53 -3.99
CA ASN A 76 -3.87 -23.89 -3.88
C ASN A 76 -5.36 -23.93 -3.46
N GLY A 77 -5.95 -22.79 -3.07
CA GLY A 77 -7.39 -22.61 -3.09
C GLY A 77 -7.82 -22.58 -4.55
N CYS A 78 -8.72 -23.46 -4.95
CA CYS A 78 -9.25 -23.46 -6.31
C CYS A 78 -9.80 -22.04 -6.60
N ILE A 79 -9.47 -21.46 -7.76
CA ILE A 79 -10.06 -20.16 -8.16
C ILE A 79 -11.59 -20.23 -8.09
N GLY A 80 -12.16 -21.42 -8.37
CA GLY A 80 -13.58 -21.72 -8.17
C GLY A 80 -14.06 -21.44 -6.74
N ASP A 81 -13.28 -21.78 -5.72
CA ASP A 81 -13.64 -21.56 -4.31
C ASP A 81 -13.79 -20.07 -4.00
N VAL A 82 -12.95 -19.20 -4.60
CA VAL A 82 -13.05 -17.75 -4.44
C VAL A 82 -14.35 -17.22 -5.01
N PHE A 83 -14.73 -17.68 -6.19
CA PHE A 83 -15.98 -17.26 -6.84
C PHE A 83 -17.21 -17.83 -6.13
N GLU A 84 -17.13 -19.04 -5.60
CA GLU A 84 -18.17 -19.59 -4.71
C GLU A 84 -18.31 -18.74 -3.44
N LEU A 85 -17.20 -18.29 -2.83
CA LEU A 85 -17.23 -17.40 -1.68
C LEU A 85 -17.83 -16.03 -2.02
N ILE A 86 -17.51 -15.47 -3.18
CA ILE A 86 -18.09 -14.21 -3.69
C ILE A 86 -19.60 -14.42 -3.87
N ALA A 87 -20.01 -15.43 -4.62
CA ALA A 87 -21.41 -15.72 -4.90
C ALA A 87 -22.24 -16.04 -3.64
N ALA A 88 -21.62 -16.66 -2.65
CA ALA A 88 -22.25 -16.98 -1.36
C ALA A 88 -22.25 -15.82 -0.36
N GLY A 89 -21.67 -14.64 -0.70
CA GLY A 89 -21.53 -13.52 0.21
C GLY A 89 -20.65 -13.79 1.43
N LYS A 90 -19.71 -14.74 1.32
CA LYS A 90 -18.83 -15.17 2.42
C LYS A 90 -17.49 -14.43 2.46
N LEU A 91 -17.43 -13.23 1.91
CA LEU A 91 -16.29 -12.35 2.01
C LEU A 91 -16.57 -11.23 3.01
N GLU A 92 -15.60 -10.93 3.84
CA GLU A 92 -15.58 -9.76 4.68
C GLU A 92 -14.92 -8.60 3.92
N CYS A 93 -15.62 -7.50 3.73
CA CYS A 93 -15.07 -6.29 3.14
C CYS A 93 -14.48 -5.40 4.24
N GLN A 94 -13.16 -5.43 4.37
CA GLN A 94 -12.42 -4.68 5.38
C GLN A 94 -12.03 -3.30 4.83
N PRO A 95 -12.55 -2.19 5.40
CA PRO A 95 -12.11 -0.86 5.00
C PRO A 95 -10.65 -0.65 5.41
N ARG A 96 -9.84 -0.15 4.49
CA ARG A 96 -8.42 0.17 4.69
C ARG A 96 -8.17 1.64 4.40
N SER A 97 -7.37 2.24 5.25
CA SER A 97 -6.94 3.62 5.10
C SER A 97 -6.02 3.79 3.91
N MET A 98 -6.07 4.97 3.30
CA MET A 98 -5.12 5.42 2.28
C MET A 98 -4.51 6.74 2.71
N LEU A 99 -3.30 7.03 2.23
CA LEU A 99 -2.69 8.35 2.32
C LEU A 99 -3.11 9.20 1.14
N GLU A 100 -3.30 10.48 1.39
CA GLU A 100 -3.37 11.54 0.40
C GLU A 100 -2.09 12.37 0.49
N VAL A 101 -1.41 12.55 -0.62
CA VAL A 101 -0.19 13.33 -0.74
C VAL A 101 -0.43 14.48 -1.68
N THR A 102 -0.21 15.69 -1.21
CA THR A 102 -0.29 16.90 -2.03
C THR A 102 1.07 17.58 -2.10
N GLY A 103 1.42 18.09 -3.26
CA GLY A 103 2.69 18.76 -3.49
C GLY A 103 3.02 18.90 -4.97
N ASP A 104 4.24 19.32 -5.26
CA ASP A 104 4.75 19.41 -6.63
C ASP A 104 5.55 18.16 -6.98
N PHE A 105 4.95 17.29 -7.77
CA PHE A 105 5.57 16.07 -8.27
C PHE A 105 6.36 16.28 -9.58
N GLY A 106 6.38 17.49 -10.13
CA GLY A 106 7.09 17.81 -11.36
C GLY A 106 6.43 17.33 -12.67
N ASP A 107 5.29 16.66 -12.59
CA ASP A 107 4.56 16.11 -13.75
C ASP A 107 3.17 16.74 -13.97
N GLY A 108 2.88 17.84 -13.23
CA GLY A 108 1.60 18.54 -13.29
C GLY A 108 0.49 17.91 -12.46
N ILE A 109 0.73 16.79 -11.80
CA ILE A 109 -0.19 16.17 -10.85
C ILE A 109 0.10 16.76 -9.47
N SER A 110 -0.92 17.33 -8.81
CA SER A 110 -0.76 17.94 -7.49
C SER A 110 -1.20 17.06 -6.33
N THR A 111 -1.85 15.93 -6.61
CA THR A 111 -2.38 15.03 -5.58
C THR A 111 -2.21 13.57 -6.00
N ARG A 112 -1.59 12.79 -5.14
CA ARG A 112 -1.47 11.33 -5.29
C ARG A 112 -2.00 10.62 -4.05
N TYR A 113 -2.18 9.31 -4.17
CA TYR A 113 -2.69 8.47 -3.09
C TYR A 113 -1.81 7.24 -2.93
N ALA A 114 -1.69 6.75 -1.70
CA ALA A 114 -0.98 5.51 -1.41
C ALA A 114 -1.78 4.64 -0.45
N VAL A 115 -1.71 3.34 -0.66
CA VAL A 115 -2.30 2.31 0.21
C VAL A 115 -1.34 1.96 1.34
N ASN A 116 -0.08 1.71 0.99
CA ASN A 116 0.95 1.36 1.95
C ASN A 116 1.68 2.58 2.47
N GLU A 117 2.44 3.26 1.62
CA GLU A 117 3.33 4.32 2.07
C GLU A 117 3.66 5.35 1.00
N VAL A 118 4.12 6.48 1.51
CA VAL A 118 4.83 7.52 0.76
C VAL A 118 6.28 7.48 1.19
N VAL A 119 7.19 7.44 0.25
CA VAL A 119 8.65 7.39 0.48
C VAL A 119 9.32 8.56 -0.17
N ILE A 120 10.01 9.39 0.59
CA ILE A 120 10.98 10.35 0.07
C ILE A 120 12.36 9.72 0.23
N GLN A 121 13.12 9.61 -0.86
CA GLN A 121 14.43 8.99 -0.83
C GLN A 121 15.39 9.60 -1.83
N ARG A 122 16.69 9.50 -1.50
CA ARG A 122 17.76 9.83 -2.44
C ARG A 122 17.86 8.80 -3.56
N GLN A 123 18.35 9.26 -4.70
CA GLN A 123 18.83 8.42 -5.79
C GLN A 123 20.35 8.57 -5.90
N GLY A 124 21.05 7.46 -6.10
CA GLY A 124 22.52 7.49 -6.20
C GLY A 124 23.25 7.83 -4.89
N ALA A 125 24.39 8.49 -4.99
CA ALA A 125 25.22 8.90 -3.85
C ALA A 125 24.77 10.25 -3.27
N GLY A 126 25.18 10.52 -2.03
CA GLY A 126 24.87 11.74 -1.30
C GLY A 126 23.87 11.51 -0.18
N MET A 127 23.56 12.55 0.56
CA MET A 127 22.64 12.54 1.69
C MET A 127 21.51 13.53 1.43
N ILE A 128 20.33 13.18 1.87
CA ILE A 128 19.20 14.11 1.93
C ILE A 128 18.84 14.45 3.37
N SER A 129 18.14 15.55 3.53
CA SER A 129 17.48 15.89 4.79
C SER A 129 16.01 16.20 4.53
N VAL A 130 15.16 15.69 5.42
CA VAL A 130 13.72 15.89 5.35
C VAL A 130 13.27 16.59 6.63
N GLU A 131 12.99 17.90 6.53
CA GLU A 131 12.35 18.63 7.62
C GLU A 131 10.91 18.14 7.76
N THR A 132 10.57 17.69 8.93
CA THR A 132 9.26 17.03 9.16
C THR A 132 8.49 17.75 10.25
N TYR A 133 7.26 18.12 9.93
CA TYR A 133 6.32 18.76 10.82
C TYR A 133 5.06 17.90 10.94
N VAL A 134 4.50 17.82 12.13
CA VAL A 134 3.21 17.18 12.41
C VAL A 134 2.30 18.22 13.02
N ASN A 135 1.18 18.53 12.38
CA ASN A 135 0.25 19.59 12.80
C ASN A 135 0.98 20.92 13.03
N ASP A 136 1.85 21.30 12.08
CA ASP A 136 2.71 22.50 12.10
C ASP A 136 3.76 22.54 13.21
N GLN A 137 3.88 21.50 14.03
CA GLN A 137 4.94 21.37 15.02
C GLN A 137 6.13 20.62 14.42
N MET A 138 7.32 21.19 14.49
CA MET A 138 8.53 20.54 14.03
C MET A 138 8.82 19.29 14.88
N VAL A 139 8.92 18.14 14.23
CA VAL A 139 9.29 16.88 14.86
C VAL A 139 10.80 16.67 14.82
N ALA A 140 11.37 16.75 13.63
CA ALA A 140 12.80 16.56 13.39
C ALA A 140 13.19 16.95 11.96
N THR A 141 14.49 17.11 11.74
CA THR A 141 15.10 17.01 10.43
C THR A 141 15.76 15.64 10.33
N TYR A 142 15.23 14.78 9.49
CA TYR A 142 15.77 13.45 9.24
C TYR A 142 16.91 13.55 8.22
N HIS A 143 18.13 13.25 8.65
CA HIS A 143 19.31 13.16 7.80
C HIS A 143 19.60 11.69 7.51
N GLY A 144 19.65 11.28 6.25
CA GLY A 144 19.88 9.89 5.87
C GLY A 144 19.55 9.62 4.41
N ASP A 145 19.09 8.42 4.14
CA ASP A 145 18.71 7.98 2.79
C ASP A 145 17.26 8.36 2.44
N GLY A 146 16.41 8.58 3.45
CA GLY A 146 15.02 8.94 3.21
C GLY A 146 14.13 8.92 4.45
N LEU A 147 12.84 9.12 4.20
CA LEU A 147 11.77 9.04 5.19
C LEU A 147 10.54 8.38 4.57
N ILE A 148 9.90 7.51 5.33
CA ILE A 148 8.66 6.83 4.97
C ILE A 148 7.53 7.34 5.86
N VAL A 149 6.39 7.64 5.26
CA VAL A 149 5.11 7.83 5.96
C VAL A 149 4.20 6.70 5.54
N SER A 150 3.82 5.83 6.47
CA SER A 150 3.02 4.65 6.14
C SER A 150 1.68 4.59 6.87
N THR A 151 0.70 3.94 6.23
CA THR A 151 -0.54 3.49 6.85
C THR A 151 -0.29 2.28 7.74
N PRO A 152 -1.26 1.87 8.58
CA PRO A 152 -1.19 0.56 9.25
C PRO A 152 -1.04 -0.62 8.27
N THR A 153 -1.69 -0.56 7.11
CA THR A 153 -1.54 -1.57 6.05
C THR A 153 -0.09 -1.63 5.55
N GLY A 154 0.53 -0.48 5.28
CA GLY A 154 1.92 -0.35 4.83
C GLY A 154 2.96 -0.66 5.91
N SER A 155 2.55 -0.78 7.19
CA SER A 155 3.48 -1.14 8.28
C SER A 155 4.19 -2.47 8.06
N THR A 156 3.64 -3.35 7.23
CA THR A 156 4.22 -4.64 6.85
C THR A 156 4.90 -4.63 5.48
N ALA A 157 5.03 -3.45 4.85
CA ALA A 157 5.71 -3.21 3.59
C ALA A 157 7.12 -2.59 3.83
N TYR A 158 7.47 -1.51 3.15
CA TYR A 158 8.81 -0.93 3.26
C TYR A 158 9.13 -0.37 4.65
N SER A 159 8.12 0.14 5.37
CA SER A 159 8.27 0.58 6.76
C SER A 159 8.84 -0.53 7.66
N LEU A 160 8.40 -1.79 7.47
CA LEU A 160 8.94 -2.94 8.23
C LEU A 160 10.43 -3.15 7.95
N SER A 161 10.86 -3.03 6.70
CA SER A 161 12.26 -3.26 6.28
C SER A 161 13.23 -2.27 6.92
N VAL A 162 12.76 -1.09 7.30
CA VAL A 162 13.57 -0.06 7.99
C VAL A 162 13.37 -0.05 9.51
N GLY A 163 12.76 -1.11 10.05
CA GLY A 163 12.59 -1.29 11.51
C GLY A 163 11.32 -0.64 12.07
N GLY A 164 10.34 -0.31 11.23
CA GLY A 164 9.02 0.14 11.67
C GLY A 164 8.26 -0.96 12.41
N PRO A 165 7.31 -0.60 13.31
CA PRO A 165 6.50 -1.57 14.03
C PRO A 165 5.48 -2.23 13.10
N VAL A 166 5.13 -3.48 13.38
CA VAL A 166 3.94 -4.11 12.80
C VAL A 166 2.70 -3.51 13.46
N VAL A 167 1.82 -2.93 12.66
CA VAL A 167 0.59 -2.29 13.11
C VAL A 167 -0.62 -3.04 12.55
N ALA A 168 -1.58 -3.37 13.42
CA ALA A 168 -2.83 -3.99 12.97
C ALA A 168 -3.59 -3.01 12.05
N PRO A 169 -4.13 -3.48 10.92
CA PRO A 169 -4.72 -2.60 9.89
C PRO A 169 -5.88 -1.71 10.36
N GLN A 170 -6.52 -2.06 11.48
CA GLN A 170 -7.63 -1.32 12.07
C GLN A 170 -7.18 -0.16 12.98
N CYS A 171 -5.88 -0.04 13.29
CA CYS A 171 -5.38 1.03 14.15
C CYS A 171 -5.50 2.39 13.46
N ALA A 172 -5.94 3.39 14.21
CA ALA A 172 -6.09 4.76 13.74
C ALA A 172 -4.77 5.54 13.92
N CYS A 173 -3.74 5.21 13.14
CA CYS A 173 -2.43 5.84 13.22
C CYS A 173 -1.73 5.93 11.86
N LEU A 174 -0.64 6.69 11.83
CA LEU A 174 0.38 6.71 10.76
C LEU A 174 1.73 6.39 11.39
N VAL A 175 2.67 5.89 10.60
CA VAL A 175 4.02 5.59 11.04
C VAL A 175 5.01 6.41 10.22
N LEU A 176 5.90 7.15 10.90
CA LEU A 176 7.03 7.83 10.29
C LEU A 176 8.28 6.98 10.53
N SER A 177 8.90 6.46 9.48
CA SER A 177 10.04 5.56 9.56
C SER A 177 11.24 6.13 8.80
N PRO A 178 12.33 6.52 9.48
CA PRO A 178 13.53 7.00 8.81
C PRO A 178 14.24 5.87 8.06
N VAL A 179 14.78 6.17 6.88
CA VAL A 179 15.57 5.23 6.07
C VAL A 179 17.05 5.51 6.29
N ALA A 180 17.79 4.55 6.83
CA ALA A 180 19.22 4.64 7.15
C ALA A 180 19.63 6.00 7.77
N PRO A 181 19.03 6.41 8.90
CA PRO A 181 19.30 7.72 9.49
C PRO A 181 20.74 7.80 10.00
N HIS A 182 21.39 8.94 9.77
CA HIS A 182 22.73 9.20 10.31
C HIS A 182 22.71 9.42 11.84
N ASN A 183 21.61 9.95 12.36
CA ASN A 183 21.43 10.07 13.80
C ASN A 183 20.94 8.76 14.37
N LEU A 184 21.81 8.08 15.11
CA LEU A 184 21.58 6.74 15.68
C LEU A 184 20.48 6.71 16.75
N THR A 185 20.04 7.85 17.27
CA THR A 185 18.91 7.93 18.23
C THR A 185 17.54 7.93 17.54
N MET A 186 17.49 8.21 16.22
CA MET A 186 16.24 8.20 15.47
C MET A 186 15.60 6.82 15.47
N ARG A 187 14.30 6.79 15.68
CA ARG A 187 13.47 5.58 15.62
C ARG A 187 12.18 5.89 14.88
N PRO A 188 11.54 4.89 14.30
CA PRO A 188 10.17 5.06 13.81
C PRO A 188 9.25 5.55 14.92
N ILE A 189 8.36 6.48 14.58
CA ILE A 189 7.35 7.00 15.51
C ILE A 189 5.95 6.74 14.95
N VAL A 190 5.04 6.47 15.88
CA VAL A 190 3.61 6.29 15.58
C VAL A 190 2.89 7.56 15.99
N ILE A 191 2.09 8.11 15.06
CA ILE A 191 1.32 9.33 15.27
C ILE A 191 -0.17 9.07 15.00
N PRO A 192 -1.09 9.87 15.53
CA PRO A 192 -2.52 9.74 15.23
C PRO A 192 -2.82 9.84 13.73
N SER A 193 -3.80 9.08 13.24
CA SER A 193 -4.21 9.13 11.82
C SER A 193 -4.78 10.48 11.38
N SER A 194 -5.24 11.30 12.33
CA SER A 194 -5.71 12.68 12.09
C SER A 194 -4.60 13.69 11.88
N SER A 195 -3.35 13.27 11.93
CA SER A 195 -2.19 14.14 11.76
C SER A 195 -2.05 14.64 10.33
N ASP A 196 -1.66 15.90 10.18
CA ASP A 196 -1.20 16.51 8.92
C ASP A 196 0.33 16.54 8.96
N VAL A 197 0.98 15.79 8.07
CA VAL A 197 2.44 15.68 8.02
C VAL A 197 2.96 16.52 6.87
N ARG A 198 3.76 17.54 7.18
CA ARG A 198 4.44 18.36 6.17
C ARG A 198 5.91 17.98 6.11
N LEU A 199 6.38 17.75 4.88
CA LEU A 199 7.74 17.29 4.56
C LEU A 199 8.38 18.30 3.62
N LYS A 200 9.53 18.85 3.99
CA LYS A 200 10.34 19.71 3.13
C LYS A 200 11.69 19.03 2.89
N VAL A 201 12.03 18.87 1.61
CA VAL A 201 13.14 18.00 1.20
C VAL A 201 14.32 18.85 0.76
N HIS A 202 15.50 18.53 1.27
CA HIS A 202 16.76 19.15 0.89
C HIS A 202 17.79 18.09 0.52
N ALA A 203 18.53 18.34 -0.57
CA ALA A 203 19.60 17.48 -1.00
C ALA A 203 20.82 18.31 -1.43
N ARG A 204 21.97 17.92 -0.96
CA ARG A 204 23.23 18.43 -1.51
C ARG A 204 23.80 17.37 -2.46
N HIS A 205 23.77 17.66 -3.77
CA HIS A 205 24.35 16.80 -4.80
C HIS A 205 23.71 15.40 -4.96
N ALA A 206 22.52 15.18 -4.41
CA ALA A 206 21.75 13.95 -4.61
C ALA A 206 20.51 14.25 -5.45
N GLU A 207 20.18 13.35 -6.36
CA GLU A 207 18.86 13.32 -6.96
C GLU A 207 17.86 12.78 -5.93
N ILE A 208 16.65 13.32 -5.93
CA ILE A 208 15.61 12.97 -4.98
C ILE A 208 14.41 12.42 -5.73
N SER A 209 13.76 11.45 -5.14
CA SER A 209 12.48 10.94 -5.63
C SER A 209 11.46 10.85 -4.52
N ILE A 210 10.19 10.94 -4.91
CA ILE A 210 9.07 10.54 -4.09
C ILE A 210 8.40 9.31 -4.72
N ALA A 211 8.07 8.34 -3.89
CA ALA A 211 7.29 7.19 -4.30
C ALA A 211 5.95 7.16 -3.53
N THR A 212 4.89 6.79 -4.23
CA THR A 212 3.57 6.48 -3.68
C THR A 212 3.26 5.03 -4.04
N ASP A 213 3.39 4.13 -3.08
CA ASP A 213 3.39 2.69 -3.31
C ASP A 213 4.41 2.28 -4.41
N ASN A 214 3.95 1.79 -5.56
CA ASN A 214 4.80 1.34 -6.67
C ASN A 214 5.19 2.46 -7.65
N GLU A 215 4.62 3.67 -7.53
CA GLU A 215 4.86 4.77 -8.47
C GLU A 215 5.92 5.73 -7.94
N THR A 216 7.02 5.87 -8.66
CA THR A 216 8.13 6.75 -8.29
C THR A 216 8.29 7.87 -9.31
N CYS A 217 8.51 9.09 -8.84
CA CYS A 217 8.88 10.22 -9.68
C CYS A 217 10.02 11.05 -9.07
N PRO A 218 10.89 11.64 -9.90
CA PRO A 218 11.90 12.58 -9.44
C PRO A 218 11.23 13.88 -8.96
N ILE A 219 11.81 14.50 -7.93
CA ILE A 219 11.33 15.78 -7.38
C ILE A 219 12.47 16.77 -7.29
N PRO A 220 12.18 18.10 -7.37
CA PRO A 220 13.21 19.12 -7.26
C PRO A 220 13.71 19.29 -5.82
N GLU A 221 14.91 19.85 -5.69
CA GLU A 221 15.44 20.38 -4.42
C GLU A 221 14.47 21.42 -3.83
N GLY A 222 14.23 21.33 -2.53
CA GLY A 222 13.32 22.21 -1.81
C GLY A 222 11.84 21.87 -1.98
N ALA A 223 11.51 20.74 -2.64
CA ALA A 223 10.12 20.29 -2.77
C ALA A 223 9.45 20.13 -1.40
N GLU A 224 8.18 20.51 -1.36
CA GLU A 224 7.36 20.41 -0.15
C GLU A 224 6.11 19.56 -0.41
N PHE A 225 5.84 18.64 0.49
CA PHE A 225 4.68 17.73 0.42
C PHE A 225 3.90 17.76 1.72
N ARG A 226 2.57 17.62 1.60
CA ARG A 226 1.69 17.30 2.70
C ARG A 226 1.17 15.88 2.55
N VAL A 227 1.25 15.13 3.63
CA VAL A 227 0.76 13.76 3.72
C VAL A 227 -0.25 13.67 4.85
N ARG A 228 -1.45 13.21 4.55
CA ARG A 228 -2.53 13.00 5.52
C ARG A 228 -3.35 11.78 5.16
N LEU A 229 -4.23 11.39 6.06
CA LEU A 229 -5.21 10.36 5.77
C LEU A 229 -6.16 10.86 4.68
N ALA A 230 -6.35 10.06 3.63
CA ALA A 230 -7.31 10.35 2.58
C ALA A 230 -8.75 10.22 3.10
N SER A 231 -9.67 11.00 2.54
CA SER A 231 -11.11 10.84 2.79
C SER A 231 -11.66 9.55 2.20
N ARG A 232 -11.06 9.09 1.11
CA ARG A 232 -11.40 7.82 0.45
C ARG A 232 -10.67 6.64 1.08
N ARG A 233 -11.27 5.46 0.97
CA ARG A 233 -10.74 4.18 1.43
C ARG A 233 -10.74 3.18 0.30
N PHE A 234 -9.98 2.10 0.43
CA PHE A 234 -10.22 0.91 -0.36
C PHE A 234 -10.79 -0.20 0.53
N PHE A 235 -11.44 -1.16 -0.07
CA PHE A 235 -12.07 -2.28 0.63
C PHE A 235 -11.37 -3.57 0.25
N LEU A 236 -10.64 -4.15 1.21
CA LEU A 236 -10.02 -5.45 1.02
C LEU A 236 -11.05 -6.53 1.32
N ALA A 237 -11.41 -7.31 0.31
CA ALA A 237 -12.28 -8.47 0.48
C ALA A 237 -11.46 -9.70 0.88
N VAL A 238 -11.77 -10.27 2.03
CA VAL A 238 -11.08 -11.45 2.57
C VAL A 238 -12.10 -12.53 2.96
N PRO A 239 -11.76 -13.83 2.82
CA PRO A 239 -12.55 -14.90 3.39
C PRO A 239 -12.68 -14.78 4.91
N HIS A 240 -13.86 -15.02 5.47
CA HIS A 240 -14.12 -14.89 6.92
C HIS A 240 -13.19 -15.71 7.83
N ASN A 241 -12.57 -16.75 7.30
CA ASN A 241 -11.67 -17.64 8.05
C ASN A 241 -10.19 -17.21 7.98
N ILE A 242 -9.88 -16.05 7.39
CA ILE A 242 -8.50 -15.54 7.27
C ILE A 242 -8.40 -14.23 8.04
N SER A 243 -7.60 -14.21 9.10
CA SER A 243 -7.30 -13.01 9.87
C SER A 243 -5.93 -12.42 9.51
N PHE A 244 -5.73 -11.14 9.84
CA PHE A 244 -4.42 -10.50 9.77
C PHE A 244 -3.37 -11.27 10.58
N TYR A 245 -3.73 -11.77 11.77
CA TYR A 245 -2.82 -12.48 12.64
C TYR A 245 -2.45 -13.87 12.12
N ASP A 246 -3.35 -14.52 11.37
CA ASP A 246 -3.03 -15.78 10.69
C ASP A 246 -2.01 -15.55 9.58
N THR A 247 -2.20 -14.49 8.81
CA THR A 247 -1.25 -14.06 7.76
C THR A 247 0.11 -13.71 8.37
N LEU A 248 0.11 -12.95 9.47
CA LEU A 248 1.33 -12.57 10.20
C LEU A 248 2.13 -13.81 10.66
N ARG A 249 1.45 -14.78 11.31
CA ARG A 249 2.09 -16.02 11.75
C ARG A 249 2.66 -16.82 10.58
N LYS A 250 1.88 -16.98 9.52
CA LYS A 250 2.28 -17.81 8.37
C LYS A 250 3.41 -17.16 7.56
N LYS A 251 3.32 -15.85 7.31
CA LYS A 251 4.28 -15.13 6.46
C LYS A 251 5.60 -14.83 7.17
N MET A 252 5.54 -14.48 8.45
CA MET A 252 6.72 -14.05 9.22
C MET A 252 7.21 -15.11 10.21
N MET A 253 6.61 -16.30 10.24
CA MET A 253 6.88 -17.33 11.25
C MET A 253 6.80 -16.75 12.68
N TRP A 254 5.85 -15.84 12.88
CA TRP A 254 5.70 -15.06 14.10
C TRP A 254 5.40 -15.96 15.31
N GLY A 255 6.28 -15.94 16.30
CA GLY A 255 6.15 -16.75 17.51
C GLY A 255 6.55 -18.22 17.35
N VAL A 256 7.13 -18.62 16.21
CA VAL A 256 7.66 -19.97 16.02
C VAL A 256 9.02 -20.08 16.71
N ASP A 257 9.14 -20.99 17.66
CA ASP A 257 10.45 -21.34 18.24
C ASP A 257 11.18 -22.28 17.27
N ILE A 258 12.24 -21.77 16.66
CA ILE A 258 13.08 -22.54 15.69
C ILE A 258 13.82 -23.69 16.39
N ARG A 259 13.80 -23.74 17.72
CA ARG A 259 14.49 -24.75 18.54
C ARG A 259 13.58 -25.91 18.97
N SER A 260 12.31 -25.89 18.63
CA SER A 260 11.33 -26.96 18.93
C SER A 260 11.10 -27.87 17.75
#